data_3e5d524212f11c3a61de784181d0330b
#
_entry.id   3e5d524212f11c3a61de784181d0330b
#
_cell.length_a   1.000
_cell.length_b   1.000
_cell.length_c   1.000
_cell.angle_alpha   90.00
_cell.angle_beta   90.00
_cell.angle_gamma   90.00
#
_symmetry.space_group_name_H-M   'P 1'
#
loop_
_entity.id
_entity.type
_entity.pdbx_description
1 polymer ?
#
loop_
_entity_poly.entity_id
_entity_poly.type
_entity_poly.pdbx_seq_one_letter_code
_entity_poly.pdbx_strand_id
1 'polypeptide(L)'
;MPTFTTADGTRLAHHLRGEGEPLAVLPGGPLRASAYLGDLGGLTAHRRLALLDLRGTGDSAVPADPATYACDRMTEDVEDWREHLGLDRFDLLAHSAGAALAMLYAARHPHRIRRLLLITPNPSALGLRGTPEDRLAAAALRAHEPWFPEAYPAFRAWLAGEADFDDVFLPFFHGRWDDTARAHADAEPAQTNEEAADRYLAEGAFTPDETRAALAALPAPVLVYAGALDGGPCPRLARRVAACFPHAEVVVQPGAAHYPWLDDPEEFRRRIAGFLDR
;
A
#
# COMPACT_ATOMS: atom_id res chain seq x y z
N MET A 1 -18.91 -5.11 -13.43
CA MET A 1 -17.55 -5.15 -12.87
C MET A 1 -16.72 -6.07 -13.73
N PRO A 2 -15.58 -5.63 -14.25
CA PRO A 2 -14.70 -6.47 -15.05
C PRO A 2 -14.00 -7.53 -14.19
N THR A 3 -13.81 -8.72 -14.77
CA THR A 3 -13.07 -9.83 -14.16
C THR A 3 -12.15 -10.45 -15.21
N PHE A 4 -11.07 -11.08 -14.75
CA PHE A 4 -10.17 -11.89 -15.57
C PHE A 4 -9.80 -13.18 -14.83
N THR A 5 -9.23 -14.12 -15.53
CA THR A 5 -8.81 -15.40 -14.94
C THR A 5 -7.29 -15.46 -15.04
N THR A 6 -6.64 -15.72 -13.92
CA THR A 6 -5.19 -15.90 -13.81
C THR A 6 -4.76 -17.27 -14.36
N ALA A 7 -3.46 -17.44 -14.59
CA ALA A 7 -2.90 -18.68 -15.13
C ALA A 7 -3.24 -19.93 -14.28
N ASP A 8 -3.43 -19.77 -12.96
CA ASP A 8 -3.83 -20.86 -12.07
C ASP A 8 -5.36 -21.10 -12.02
N GLY A 9 -6.14 -20.34 -12.81
CA GLY A 9 -7.60 -20.46 -12.90
C GLY A 9 -8.36 -19.63 -11.86
N THR A 10 -7.71 -18.88 -11.00
CA THR A 10 -8.37 -17.99 -10.04
C THR A 10 -8.97 -16.78 -10.76
N ARG A 11 -10.27 -16.51 -10.53
CA ARG A 11 -10.95 -15.35 -11.11
C ARG A 11 -10.74 -14.12 -10.23
N LEU A 12 -10.10 -13.10 -10.77
CA LEU A 12 -9.87 -11.83 -10.10
C LEU A 12 -10.79 -10.73 -10.65
N ALA A 13 -11.15 -9.80 -9.78
CA ALA A 13 -11.96 -8.64 -10.09
C ALA A 13 -11.14 -7.35 -10.01
N HIS A 14 -11.50 -6.36 -10.82
CA HIS A 14 -11.01 -5.01 -10.67
C HIS A 14 -12.11 -3.98 -10.89
N HIS A 15 -11.92 -2.79 -10.35
CA HIS A 15 -12.89 -1.71 -10.43
C HIS A 15 -12.29 -0.55 -11.21
N LEU A 16 -13.03 -0.03 -12.19
CA LEU A 16 -12.64 1.14 -12.96
C LEU A 16 -13.38 2.37 -12.43
N ARG A 17 -12.65 3.43 -12.11
CA ARG A 17 -13.19 4.70 -11.61
C ARG A 17 -12.54 5.88 -12.33
N GLY A 18 -13.33 6.84 -12.80
CA GLY A 18 -12.85 7.99 -13.57
C GLY A 18 -12.57 7.66 -15.03
N GLU A 19 -11.98 8.62 -15.73
CA GLU A 19 -11.67 8.56 -17.16
C GLU A 19 -10.20 8.95 -17.43
N GLY A 20 -9.73 8.78 -18.67
CA GLY A 20 -8.40 9.17 -19.13
C GLY A 20 -7.36 8.06 -19.03
N GLU A 21 -6.09 8.45 -18.88
CA GLU A 21 -4.94 7.53 -18.79
C GLU A 21 -5.10 6.57 -17.59
N PRO A 22 -4.92 5.27 -17.79
CA PRO A 22 -5.08 4.30 -16.71
C PRO A 22 -3.95 4.41 -15.67
N LEU A 23 -4.32 4.32 -14.41
CA LEU A 23 -3.43 4.11 -13.27
C LEU A 23 -3.84 2.82 -12.59
N ALA A 24 -2.99 1.81 -12.64
CA ALA A 24 -3.18 0.56 -11.94
C ALA A 24 -2.89 0.74 -10.45
N VAL A 25 -3.77 0.22 -9.58
CA VAL A 25 -3.69 0.45 -8.14
C VAL A 25 -3.79 -0.87 -7.38
N LEU A 26 -2.76 -1.16 -6.57
CA LEU A 26 -2.72 -2.31 -5.67
C LEU A 26 -3.06 -1.88 -4.24
N PRO A 27 -4.05 -2.55 -3.61
CA PRO A 27 -4.43 -2.28 -2.23
C PRO A 27 -3.41 -2.83 -1.23
N GLY A 28 -3.49 -2.36 0.01
CA GLY A 28 -2.74 -2.85 1.16
C GLY A 28 -3.54 -3.83 2.02
N GLY A 29 -3.43 -3.66 3.31
CA GLY A 29 -3.96 -4.50 4.36
C GLY A 29 -2.82 -5.10 5.20
N PRO A 30 -2.29 -6.31 4.90
CA PRO A 30 -2.42 -7.08 3.65
C PRO A 30 -3.82 -7.65 3.41
N LEU A 31 -4.11 -7.93 2.15
CA LEU A 31 -5.36 -8.58 1.72
C LEU A 31 -6.64 -7.87 2.17
N ARG A 32 -6.66 -6.53 2.10
CA ARG A 32 -7.87 -5.72 2.21
C ARG A 32 -8.42 -5.43 0.80
N ALA A 33 -9.72 -5.60 0.61
CA ALA A 33 -10.42 -5.28 -0.64
C ALA A 33 -10.14 -3.84 -1.08
N SER A 34 -9.98 -3.61 -2.38
CA SER A 34 -9.59 -2.29 -2.93
C SER A 34 -10.61 -1.16 -2.66
N ALA A 35 -11.80 -1.52 -2.18
CA ALA A 35 -12.89 -0.57 -1.87
C ALA A 35 -12.47 0.56 -0.92
N TYR A 36 -11.58 0.30 0.05
CA TYR A 36 -11.11 1.30 1.02
C TYR A 36 -10.31 2.46 0.40
N LEU A 37 -9.72 2.23 -0.78
CA LEU A 37 -8.95 3.25 -1.49
C LEU A 37 -9.85 4.39 -2.02
N GLY A 38 -11.16 4.13 -2.16
CA GLY A 38 -12.10 5.11 -2.68
C GLY A 38 -11.71 5.59 -4.08
N ASP A 39 -11.66 6.89 -4.26
CA ASP A 39 -11.18 7.57 -5.45
C ASP A 39 -9.77 8.19 -5.25
N LEU A 40 -9.07 7.78 -4.18
CA LEU A 40 -7.76 8.30 -3.79
C LEU A 40 -7.74 9.83 -3.68
N GLY A 41 -8.72 10.39 -2.95
CA GLY A 41 -8.81 11.82 -2.69
C GLY A 41 -9.15 12.65 -3.93
N GLY A 42 -9.98 12.09 -4.82
CA GLY A 42 -10.40 12.75 -6.05
C GLY A 42 -9.39 12.60 -7.21
N LEU A 43 -8.47 11.65 -7.15
CA LEU A 43 -7.49 11.40 -8.22
C LEU A 43 -8.18 10.96 -9.54
N THR A 44 -9.41 10.47 -9.46
CA THR A 44 -10.27 10.14 -10.61
C THR A 44 -10.56 11.32 -11.55
N ALA A 45 -10.37 12.56 -11.09
CA ALA A 45 -10.44 13.75 -11.95
C ALA A 45 -9.24 13.87 -12.92
N HIS A 46 -8.15 13.12 -12.68
CA HIS A 46 -6.91 13.20 -13.46
C HIS A 46 -6.55 11.87 -14.15
N ARG A 47 -7.00 10.75 -13.60
CA ARG A 47 -6.66 9.39 -14.08
C ARG A 47 -7.86 8.45 -13.96
N ARG A 48 -7.93 7.51 -14.87
CA ARG A 48 -8.81 6.35 -14.71
C ARG A 48 -8.14 5.34 -13.79
N LEU A 49 -8.61 5.24 -12.56
CA LEU A 49 -8.09 4.25 -11.60
C LEU A 49 -8.60 2.86 -11.98
N ALA A 50 -7.69 1.91 -12.10
CA ALA A 50 -7.99 0.49 -12.13
C ALA A 50 -7.56 -0.10 -10.78
N LEU A 51 -8.52 -0.47 -9.92
CA LEU A 51 -8.30 -0.92 -8.55
C LEU A 51 -8.44 -2.44 -8.52
N LEU A 52 -7.37 -3.18 -8.27
CA LEU A 52 -7.40 -4.63 -8.21
C LEU A 52 -7.89 -5.10 -6.84
N ASP A 53 -8.87 -6.02 -6.81
CA ASP A 53 -9.08 -6.85 -5.63
C ASP A 53 -8.12 -8.05 -5.73
N LEU A 54 -7.20 -8.16 -4.77
CA LEU A 54 -6.29 -9.30 -4.70
C LEU A 54 -7.09 -10.58 -4.45
N ARG A 55 -6.52 -11.74 -4.77
CA ARG A 55 -7.19 -13.04 -4.58
C ARG A 55 -7.76 -13.19 -3.17
N GLY A 56 -9.00 -13.68 -3.07
CA GLY A 56 -9.72 -13.86 -1.80
C GLY A 56 -10.18 -12.58 -1.13
N THR A 57 -10.12 -11.42 -1.81
CA THR A 57 -10.62 -10.15 -1.29
C THR A 57 -11.69 -9.54 -2.20
N GLY A 58 -12.58 -8.75 -1.64
CA GLY A 58 -13.61 -8.03 -2.40
C GLY A 58 -14.43 -8.97 -3.29
N ASP A 59 -14.42 -8.69 -4.58
CA ASP A 59 -15.15 -9.46 -5.58
C ASP A 59 -14.28 -10.53 -6.29
N SER A 60 -13.01 -10.68 -5.89
CA SER A 60 -12.10 -11.72 -6.36
C SER A 60 -12.36 -13.06 -5.69
N ALA A 61 -12.21 -14.13 -6.45
CA ALA A 61 -12.40 -15.49 -5.94
C ALA A 61 -11.31 -15.89 -4.94
N VAL A 62 -11.68 -16.76 -4.01
CA VAL A 62 -10.75 -17.50 -3.17
C VAL A 62 -9.99 -18.50 -4.06
N PRO A 63 -8.64 -18.54 -4.00
CA PRO A 63 -7.86 -19.50 -4.79
C PRO A 63 -8.05 -20.92 -4.27
N ALA A 64 -7.86 -21.89 -5.15
CA ALA A 64 -7.93 -23.32 -4.79
C ALA A 64 -6.76 -23.73 -3.87
N ASP A 65 -5.58 -23.15 -4.06
CA ASP A 65 -4.40 -23.37 -3.24
C ASP A 65 -4.12 -22.13 -2.35
N PRO A 66 -4.32 -22.23 -1.02
CA PRO A 66 -4.03 -21.14 -0.09
C PRO A 66 -2.56 -20.70 -0.04
N ALA A 67 -1.61 -21.54 -0.50
CA ALA A 67 -0.21 -21.13 -0.58
C ALA A 67 0.02 -19.97 -1.58
N THR A 68 -0.91 -19.77 -2.50
CA THR A 68 -0.87 -18.69 -3.47
C THR A 68 -1.22 -17.31 -2.89
N TYR A 69 -1.59 -17.21 -1.61
CA TYR A 69 -1.69 -15.94 -0.90
C TYR A 69 -0.32 -15.32 -0.56
N ALA A 70 0.78 -16.05 -0.68
CA ALA A 70 2.10 -15.49 -0.49
C ALA A 70 2.39 -14.36 -1.49
N CYS A 71 2.99 -13.27 -1.02
CA CYS A 71 3.17 -12.04 -1.80
C CYS A 71 3.91 -12.28 -3.12
N ASP A 72 4.94 -13.12 -3.11
CA ASP A 72 5.73 -13.45 -4.31
C ASP A 72 4.92 -14.18 -5.38
N ARG A 73 3.89 -14.96 -4.99
CA ARG A 73 3.00 -15.69 -5.90
C ARG A 73 2.04 -14.77 -6.63
N MET A 74 1.60 -13.70 -5.98
CA MET A 74 0.67 -12.73 -6.58
C MET A 74 1.33 -11.79 -7.61
N THR A 75 2.64 -11.87 -7.82
CA THR A 75 3.29 -11.11 -8.91
C THR A 75 2.78 -11.51 -10.29
N GLU A 76 2.44 -12.79 -10.48
CA GLU A 76 1.85 -13.28 -11.73
C GLU A 76 0.43 -12.74 -11.93
N ASP A 77 -0.35 -12.57 -10.85
CA ASP A 77 -1.66 -11.94 -10.93
C ASP A 77 -1.59 -10.50 -11.46
N VAL A 78 -0.54 -9.78 -11.07
CA VAL A 78 -0.30 -8.40 -11.55
C VAL A 78 0.06 -8.40 -13.03
N GLU A 79 0.83 -9.38 -13.51
CA GLU A 79 1.16 -9.52 -14.96
C GLU A 79 -0.08 -9.91 -15.76
N ASP A 80 -0.84 -10.93 -15.32
CA ASP A 80 -2.09 -11.34 -15.95
C ASP A 80 -3.09 -10.17 -16.02
N TRP A 81 -3.16 -9.38 -14.96
CA TRP A 81 -4.02 -8.19 -14.92
C TRP A 81 -3.56 -7.10 -15.90
N ARG A 82 -2.25 -6.81 -15.96
CA ARG A 82 -1.69 -5.88 -16.93
C ARG A 82 -2.05 -6.28 -18.36
N GLU A 83 -1.92 -7.58 -18.69
CA GLU A 83 -2.28 -8.12 -20.01
C GLU A 83 -3.78 -7.99 -20.28
N HIS A 84 -4.62 -8.29 -19.28
CA HIS A 84 -6.07 -8.11 -19.38
C HIS A 84 -6.46 -6.64 -19.63
N LEU A 85 -5.74 -5.68 -19.04
CA LEU A 85 -5.93 -4.26 -19.31
C LEU A 85 -5.43 -3.82 -20.69
N GLY A 86 -4.75 -4.69 -21.43
CA GLY A 86 -4.18 -4.39 -22.75
C GLY A 86 -2.99 -3.42 -22.71
N LEU A 87 -2.26 -3.35 -21.59
CA LEU A 87 -1.18 -2.40 -21.38
C LEU A 87 0.18 -3.07 -21.59
N ASP A 88 1.02 -2.55 -22.50
CA ASP A 88 2.42 -3.01 -22.63
C ASP A 88 3.25 -2.57 -21.40
N ARG A 89 3.11 -1.30 -21.02
CA ARG A 89 3.68 -0.70 -19.82
C ARG A 89 2.60 0.09 -19.08
N PHE A 90 2.71 0.19 -17.76
CA PHE A 90 1.71 0.91 -16.96
C PHE A 90 2.31 1.72 -15.83
N ASP A 91 1.56 2.72 -15.39
CA ASP A 91 1.78 3.41 -14.13
C ASP A 91 1.16 2.54 -13.02
N LEU A 92 1.97 2.21 -12.02
CA LEU A 92 1.56 1.35 -10.92
C LEU A 92 1.64 2.12 -9.61
N LEU A 93 0.50 2.32 -8.96
CA LEU A 93 0.40 2.84 -7.61
C LEU A 93 0.11 1.70 -6.65
N ALA A 94 0.79 1.66 -5.54
CA ALA A 94 0.55 0.65 -4.52
C ALA A 94 0.59 1.25 -3.11
N HIS A 95 -0.37 0.85 -2.28
CA HIS A 95 -0.48 1.31 -0.91
C HIS A 95 -0.01 0.24 0.08
N SER A 96 0.76 0.65 1.10
CA SER A 96 1.10 -0.18 2.27
C SER A 96 1.65 -1.58 1.88
N ALA A 97 0.99 -2.65 2.27
CA ALA A 97 1.37 -4.03 1.93
C ALA A 97 1.42 -4.26 0.41
N GLY A 98 0.51 -3.67 -0.37
CA GLY A 98 0.55 -3.73 -1.83
C GLY A 98 1.84 -3.17 -2.42
N ALA A 99 2.53 -2.28 -1.72
CA ALA A 99 3.83 -1.78 -2.17
C ALA A 99 4.93 -2.87 -2.13
N ALA A 100 4.85 -3.84 -1.22
CA ALA A 100 5.75 -5.00 -1.24
C ALA A 100 5.53 -5.83 -2.52
N LEU A 101 4.27 -6.09 -2.89
CA LEU A 101 3.92 -6.77 -4.14
C LEU A 101 4.38 -5.97 -5.37
N ALA A 102 4.15 -4.66 -5.39
CA ALA A 102 4.58 -3.80 -6.49
C ALA A 102 6.11 -3.79 -6.66
N MET A 103 6.87 -3.81 -5.57
CA MET A 103 8.34 -3.90 -5.60
C MET A 103 8.83 -5.25 -6.13
N LEU A 104 8.22 -6.37 -5.72
CA LEU A 104 8.54 -7.70 -6.27
C LEU A 104 8.21 -7.77 -7.76
N TYR A 105 7.03 -7.26 -8.16
CA TYR A 105 6.64 -7.21 -9.56
C TYR A 105 7.61 -6.35 -10.39
N ALA A 106 7.96 -5.15 -9.91
CA ALA A 106 8.91 -4.28 -10.61
C ALA A 106 10.32 -4.90 -10.72
N ALA A 107 10.75 -5.69 -9.72
CA ALA A 107 12.00 -6.42 -9.78
C ALA A 107 12.00 -7.54 -10.83
N ARG A 108 10.87 -8.24 -11.01
CA ARG A 108 10.72 -9.32 -11.99
C ARG A 108 10.43 -8.80 -13.41
N HIS A 109 9.66 -7.71 -13.52
CA HIS A 109 9.18 -7.15 -14.79
C HIS A 109 9.54 -5.65 -14.94
N PRO A 110 10.83 -5.26 -14.83
CA PRO A 110 11.23 -3.85 -14.83
C PRO A 110 10.84 -3.09 -16.11
N HIS A 111 10.76 -3.78 -17.23
CA HIS A 111 10.37 -3.21 -18.53
C HIS A 111 8.86 -2.93 -18.64
N ARG A 112 8.03 -3.48 -17.74
CA ARG A 112 6.57 -3.24 -17.68
C ARG A 112 6.20 -1.98 -16.91
N ILE A 113 7.09 -1.47 -16.10
CA ILE A 113 6.83 -0.28 -15.28
C ILE A 113 7.14 0.98 -16.11
N ARG A 114 6.15 1.87 -16.25
CA ARG A 114 6.32 3.23 -16.78
C ARG A 114 6.69 4.19 -15.66
N ARG A 115 5.95 4.17 -14.55
CA ARG A 115 6.19 4.88 -13.29
C ARG A 115 5.74 4.00 -12.13
N LEU A 116 6.43 4.08 -10.99
CA LEU A 116 6.08 3.35 -9.77
C LEU A 116 5.80 4.34 -8.63
N LEU A 117 4.60 4.23 -8.03
CA LEU A 117 4.19 5.08 -6.93
C LEU A 117 3.95 4.21 -5.69
N LEU A 118 4.76 4.38 -4.66
CA LEU A 118 4.73 3.62 -3.42
C LEU A 118 4.20 4.53 -2.30
N ILE A 119 2.94 4.35 -1.94
CA ILE A 119 2.25 5.16 -0.94
C ILE A 119 2.33 4.47 0.41
N THR A 120 2.95 5.14 1.40
CA THR A 120 3.19 4.60 2.75
C THR A 120 3.64 3.13 2.73
N PRO A 121 4.75 2.82 2.00
CA PRO A 121 5.05 1.46 1.58
C PRO A 121 5.49 0.54 2.71
N ASN A 122 4.94 -0.67 2.76
CA ASN A 122 5.53 -1.77 3.53
C ASN A 122 6.86 -2.20 2.86
N PRO A 123 7.99 -2.13 3.56
CA PRO A 123 9.31 -2.34 2.96
C PRO A 123 9.84 -3.78 3.07
N SER A 124 8.98 -4.76 3.38
CA SER A 124 9.39 -6.16 3.62
C SER A 124 10.13 -6.78 2.44
N ALA A 125 9.70 -6.47 1.20
CA ALA A 125 10.37 -6.91 -0.02
C ALA A 125 11.84 -6.47 -0.10
N LEU A 126 12.22 -5.40 0.60
CA LEU A 126 13.58 -4.87 0.67
C LEU A 126 14.34 -5.36 1.92
N GLY A 127 13.74 -6.19 2.77
CA GLY A 127 14.32 -6.58 4.06
C GLY A 127 14.49 -5.42 5.04
N LEU A 128 13.82 -4.30 4.79
CA LEU A 128 13.80 -3.14 5.67
C LEU A 128 12.65 -3.26 6.67
N ARG A 129 12.87 -2.75 7.87
CA ARG A 129 11.83 -2.72 8.93
C ARG A 129 11.87 -1.41 9.67
N GLY A 130 10.70 -0.94 10.11
CA GLY A 130 10.57 0.10 11.12
C GLY A 130 10.85 -0.49 12.50
N THR A 131 11.22 0.36 13.45
CA THR A 131 11.43 -0.04 14.84
C THR A 131 10.27 0.40 15.73
N PRO A 132 10.05 -0.23 16.90
CA PRO A 132 9.11 0.28 17.89
C PRO A 132 9.37 1.74 18.26
N GLU A 133 10.64 2.14 18.36
CA GLU A 133 11.06 3.51 18.68
C GLU A 133 10.62 4.50 17.59
N ASP A 134 10.72 4.14 16.31
CA ASP A 134 10.22 4.97 15.20
C ASP A 134 8.71 5.20 15.31
N ARG A 135 7.96 4.14 15.63
CA ARG A 135 6.51 4.20 15.80
C ARG A 135 6.10 5.04 17.01
N LEU A 136 6.79 4.86 18.13
CA LEU A 136 6.56 5.66 19.33
C LEU A 136 6.93 7.12 19.14
N ALA A 137 8.00 7.42 18.40
CA ALA A 137 8.39 8.79 18.07
C ALA A 137 7.33 9.47 17.19
N ALA A 138 6.76 8.77 16.20
CA ALA A 138 5.67 9.28 15.39
C ALA A 138 4.40 9.50 16.23
N ALA A 139 4.03 8.53 17.08
CA ALA A 139 2.89 8.64 17.97
C ALA A 139 3.02 9.83 18.93
N ALA A 140 4.21 10.10 19.48
CA ALA A 140 4.46 11.20 20.39
C ALA A 140 4.21 12.59 19.77
N LEU A 141 4.25 12.73 18.45
CA LEU A 141 3.86 13.96 17.76
C LEU A 141 2.38 14.32 17.97
N ARG A 142 1.58 13.35 18.40
CA ARG A 142 0.13 13.47 18.64
C ARG A 142 -0.23 13.67 20.11
N ALA A 143 0.75 13.98 20.98
CA ALA A 143 0.55 14.13 22.43
C ALA A 143 -0.47 15.22 22.83
N HIS A 144 -0.80 16.11 21.89
CA HIS A 144 -1.81 17.17 22.08
C HIS A 144 -3.25 16.73 21.78
N GLU A 145 -3.45 15.54 21.21
CA GLU A 145 -4.75 15.02 20.82
C GLU A 145 -5.54 14.52 22.03
N PRO A 146 -6.87 14.75 22.09
CA PRO A 146 -7.70 14.35 23.24
C PRO A 146 -7.69 12.85 23.54
N TRP A 147 -7.52 12.01 22.51
CA TRP A 147 -7.50 10.54 22.62
C TRP A 147 -6.12 9.98 23.00
N PHE A 148 -5.07 10.78 22.95
CA PHE A 148 -3.69 10.33 23.18
C PHE A 148 -3.45 9.70 24.56
N PRO A 149 -3.97 10.24 25.70
CA PRO A 149 -3.72 9.68 27.02
C PRO A 149 -4.20 8.23 27.18
N GLU A 150 -5.25 7.85 26.45
CA GLU A 150 -5.79 6.49 26.45
C GLU A 150 -5.06 5.60 25.42
N ALA A 151 -4.88 6.08 24.20
CA ALA A 151 -4.33 5.31 23.09
C ALA A 151 -2.82 5.03 23.23
N TYR A 152 -2.04 5.97 23.75
CA TYR A 152 -0.58 5.82 23.74
C TYR A 152 -0.05 4.71 24.65
N PRO A 153 -0.56 4.50 25.90
CA PRO A 153 -0.16 3.37 26.72
C PRO A 153 -0.48 2.02 26.08
N ALA A 154 -1.68 1.87 25.48
CA ALA A 154 -2.08 0.64 24.79
C ALA A 154 -1.19 0.37 23.55
N PHE A 155 -0.92 1.40 22.76
CA PHE A 155 -0.02 1.29 21.61
C PHE A 155 1.40 0.86 22.01
N ARG A 156 1.91 1.40 23.13
CA ARG A 156 3.20 0.98 23.67
C ARG A 156 3.23 -0.49 24.08
N ALA A 157 2.20 -0.94 24.81
CA ALA A 157 2.09 -2.32 25.25
C ALA A 157 2.02 -3.29 24.06
N TRP A 158 1.23 -2.96 23.04
CA TRP A 158 1.19 -3.72 21.80
C TRP A 158 2.54 -3.80 21.08
N LEU A 159 3.24 -2.68 20.94
CA LEU A 159 4.57 -2.65 20.31
C LEU A 159 5.64 -3.42 21.10
N ALA A 160 5.46 -3.56 22.40
CA ALA A 160 6.31 -4.35 23.27
C ALA A 160 5.97 -5.86 23.27
N GLY A 161 4.85 -6.25 22.62
CA GLY A 161 4.33 -7.63 22.68
C GLY A 161 3.68 -8.00 24.03
N GLU A 162 3.30 -7.01 24.83
CA GLU A 162 2.69 -7.16 26.16
C GLU A 162 1.16 -7.19 26.09
N ALA A 163 0.59 -6.79 24.96
CA ALA A 163 -0.85 -6.76 24.71
C ALA A 163 -1.16 -7.09 23.24
N ASP A 164 -2.38 -7.54 23.00
CA ASP A 164 -2.92 -7.73 21.66
C ASP A 164 -3.24 -6.38 20.98
N PHE A 165 -3.60 -6.44 19.69
CA PHE A 165 -4.10 -5.28 18.96
C PHE A 165 -5.39 -4.77 19.60
N ASP A 166 -5.53 -3.44 19.70
CA ASP A 166 -6.70 -2.77 20.27
C ASP A 166 -7.08 -1.56 19.42
N ASP A 167 -8.37 -1.42 19.15
CA ASP A 167 -8.92 -0.34 18.33
C ASP A 167 -8.69 1.06 18.93
N VAL A 168 -8.42 1.14 20.23
CA VAL A 168 -8.15 2.41 20.94
C VAL A 168 -6.98 3.19 20.34
N PHE A 169 -6.03 2.53 19.69
CA PHE A 169 -4.89 3.20 19.06
C PHE A 169 -5.00 3.31 17.52
N LEU A 170 -6.13 2.97 16.91
CA LEU A 170 -6.40 3.23 15.48
C LEU A 170 -6.17 4.68 15.07
N PRO A 171 -6.40 5.70 15.94
CA PRO A 171 -6.11 7.09 15.61
C PRO A 171 -4.66 7.35 15.16
N PHE A 172 -3.69 6.55 15.59
CA PHE A 172 -2.29 6.72 15.17
C PHE A 172 -2.03 6.40 13.69
N PHE A 173 -2.94 5.65 13.04
CA PHE A 173 -2.84 5.34 11.61
C PHE A 173 -3.46 6.42 10.70
N HIS A 174 -4.15 7.43 11.27
CA HIS A 174 -4.79 8.51 10.54
C HIS A 174 -4.19 9.86 10.96
N GLY A 175 -4.00 10.79 10.05
CA GLY A 175 -3.50 12.13 10.35
C GLY A 175 -4.55 12.97 11.09
N ARG A 176 -5.84 12.69 10.83
CA ARG A 176 -7.01 13.24 11.53
C ARG A 176 -7.88 12.10 12.03
N TRP A 177 -8.46 12.25 13.22
CA TRP A 177 -9.38 11.27 13.77
C TRP A 177 -10.80 11.84 13.78
N ASP A 178 -11.35 12.07 12.59
CA ASP A 178 -12.71 12.56 12.35
C ASP A 178 -13.66 11.41 11.95
N ASP A 179 -14.91 11.75 11.60
CA ASP A 179 -15.91 10.74 11.24
C ASP A 179 -15.53 9.98 9.96
N THR A 180 -14.80 10.62 9.03
CA THR A 180 -14.30 9.95 7.82
C THR A 180 -13.25 8.90 8.17
N ALA A 181 -12.31 9.24 9.04
CA ALA A 181 -11.27 8.31 9.51
C ALA A 181 -11.88 7.15 10.30
N ARG A 182 -12.87 7.42 11.19
CA ARG A 182 -13.60 6.38 11.93
C ARG A 182 -14.33 5.43 10.99
N ALA A 183 -15.14 5.94 10.07
CA ALA A 183 -15.86 5.11 9.10
C ALA A 183 -14.91 4.27 8.22
N HIS A 184 -13.74 4.82 7.89
CA HIS A 184 -12.72 4.09 7.14
C HIS A 184 -12.09 2.96 7.99
N ALA A 185 -11.81 3.18 9.26
CA ALA A 185 -11.30 2.18 10.19
C ALA A 185 -12.35 1.10 10.47
N ASP A 186 -13.60 1.49 10.77
CA ASP A 186 -14.71 0.58 11.07
C ASP A 186 -15.03 -0.39 9.92
N ALA A 187 -14.72 0.01 8.67
CA ALA A 187 -14.93 -0.84 7.50
C ALA A 187 -13.84 -1.91 7.30
N GLU A 188 -12.68 -1.79 7.96
CA GLU A 188 -11.52 -2.65 7.73
C GLU A 188 -11.78 -4.13 7.99
N PRO A 189 -12.41 -4.55 9.13
CA PRO A 189 -12.64 -5.96 9.40
C PRO A 189 -13.51 -6.66 8.33
N ALA A 190 -14.52 -5.95 7.81
CA ALA A 190 -15.40 -6.50 6.76
C ALA A 190 -14.73 -6.55 5.37
N GLN A 191 -13.64 -5.84 5.18
CA GLN A 191 -12.91 -5.73 3.91
C GLN A 191 -11.64 -6.60 3.88
N THR A 192 -11.18 -7.12 5.01
CA THR A 192 -9.91 -7.86 5.12
C THR A 192 -10.16 -9.36 5.20
N ASN A 193 -9.40 -10.11 4.42
CA ASN A 193 -9.31 -11.56 4.54
C ASN A 193 -8.15 -11.90 5.47
N GLU A 194 -8.43 -12.07 6.75
CA GLU A 194 -7.42 -12.31 7.79
C GLU A 194 -6.62 -13.60 7.55
N GLU A 195 -7.27 -14.69 7.14
CA GLU A 195 -6.59 -15.96 6.83
C GLU A 195 -5.55 -15.79 5.70
N ALA A 196 -5.91 -15.02 4.68
CA ALA A 196 -5.02 -14.70 3.58
C ALA A 196 -3.90 -13.72 4.01
N ALA A 197 -4.23 -12.76 4.87
CA ALA A 197 -3.29 -11.78 5.40
C ALA A 197 -2.13 -12.43 6.16
N ASP A 198 -2.40 -13.45 6.97
CA ASP A 198 -1.39 -14.22 7.70
C ASP A 198 -0.40 -14.93 6.76
N ARG A 199 -0.83 -15.29 5.56
CA ARG A 199 -0.01 -15.97 4.55
C ARG A 199 0.77 -15.03 3.66
N TYR A 200 0.38 -13.76 3.59
CA TYR A 200 0.97 -12.78 2.69
C TYR A 200 2.47 -12.56 2.91
N LEU A 201 2.89 -12.52 4.18
CA LEU A 201 4.28 -12.38 4.60
C LEU A 201 4.93 -13.72 4.94
N ALA A 202 4.47 -14.82 4.34
CA ALA A 202 4.98 -16.16 4.61
C ALA A 202 6.50 -16.22 4.50
N GLU A 203 7.11 -17.15 5.23
CA GLU A 203 8.53 -17.43 5.14
C GLU A 203 8.92 -17.81 3.69
N GLY A 204 9.96 -17.17 3.16
CA GLY A 204 10.41 -17.38 1.79
C GLY A 204 9.69 -16.53 0.73
N ALA A 205 8.64 -15.78 1.09
CA ALA A 205 7.96 -14.87 0.15
C ALA A 205 8.85 -13.71 -0.34
N PHE A 206 9.96 -13.44 0.32
CA PHE A 206 10.87 -12.35 -0.03
C PHE A 206 12.32 -12.81 -0.10
N THR A 207 13.01 -12.36 -1.16
CA THR A 207 14.46 -12.45 -1.36
C THR A 207 15.04 -11.04 -1.40
N PRO A 208 15.25 -10.38 -0.23
CA PRO A 208 15.53 -8.94 -0.18
C PRO A 208 16.78 -8.50 -0.93
N ASP A 209 17.84 -9.31 -0.92
CA ASP A 209 19.11 -8.97 -1.59
C ASP A 209 18.93 -8.97 -3.12
N GLU A 210 18.26 -9.98 -3.65
CA GLU A 210 17.93 -10.07 -5.08
C GLU A 210 16.98 -8.95 -5.51
N THR A 211 15.94 -8.70 -4.70
CA THR A 211 14.98 -7.64 -4.96
C THR A 211 15.67 -6.28 -4.98
N ARG A 212 16.54 -5.95 -4.01
CA ARG A 212 17.30 -4.70 -4.00
C ARG A 212 18.22 -4.57 -5.21
N ALA A 213 18.91 -5.65 -5.57
CA ALA A 213 19.81 -5.64 -6.74
C ALA A 213 19.03 -5.35 -8.04
N ALA A 214 17.87 -5.96 -8.22
CA ALA A 214 17.02 -5.72 -9.39
C ALA A 214 16.45 -4.29 -9.40
N LEU A 215 15.95 -3.80 -8.28
CA LEU A 215 15.37 -2.45 -8.18
C LEU A 215 16.43 -1.33 -8.31
N ALA A 216 17.69 -1.59 -7.94
CA ALA A 216 18.80 -0.67 -8.17
C ALA A 216 19.10 -0.44 -9.67
N ALA A 217 18.56 -1.30 -10.56
CA ALA A 217 18.66 -1.16 -12.00
C ALA A 217 17.34 -0.73 -12.66
N LEU A 218 16.27 -0.44 -11.88
CA LEU A 218 14.98 -0.06 -12.44
C LEU A 218 15.06 1.31 -13.14
N PRO A 219 14.79 1.38 -14.46
CA PRO A 219 14.91 2.63 -15.21
C PRO A 219 13.72 3.58 -15.00
N ALA A 220 12.60 3.06 -14.47
CA ALA A 220 11.38 3.84 -14.27
C ALA A 220 11.53 4.85 -13.13
N PRO A 221 10.93 6.05 -13.24
CA PRO A 221 10.81 6.98 -12.13
C PRO A 221 9.98 6.38 -11.00
N VAL A 222 10.40 6.64 -9.76
CA VAL A 222 9.74 6.13 -8.55
C VAL A 222 9.36 7.28 -7.63
N LEU A 223 8.12 7.28 -7.16
CA LEU A 223 7.66 8.16 -6.08
C LEU A 223 7.48 7.33 -4.82
N VAL A 224 8.17 7.69 -3.74
CA VAL A 224 7.91 7.17 -2.40
C VAL A 224 7.19 8.24 -1.60
N TYR A 225 5.96 7.96 -1.22
CA TYR A 225 5.10 8.90 -0.51
C TYR A 225 4.91 8.46 0.94
N ALA A 226 5.11 9.37 1.89
CA ALA A 226 4.97 9.09 3.32
C ALA A 226 4.14 10.18 4.01
N GLY A 227 3.38 9.80 5.02
CA GLY A 227 2.81 10.73 5.97
C GLY A 227 3.83 11.15 7.02
N ALA A 228 3.84 12.42 7.40
CA ALA A 228 4.75 12.93 8.44
C ALA A 228 4.49 12.32 9.82
N LEU A 229 3.25 11.86 10.05
CA LEU A 229 2.78 11.26 11.30
C LEU A 229 2.70 9.74 11.25
N ASP A 230 3.06 9.12 10.11
CA ASP A 230 3.05 7.67 9.97
C ASP A 230 4.22 7.03 10.73
N GLY A 231 3.92 6.07 11.57
CA GLY A 231 4.92 5.27 12.28
C GLY A 231 5.41 4.04 11.50
N GLY A 232 4.72 3.68 10.41
CA GLY A 232 5.04 2.47 9.67
C GLY A 232 4.62 2.43 8.19
N PRO A 233 5.35 3.12 7.29
CA PRO A 233 6.73 3.62 7.40
C PRO A 233 6.82 5.07 7.87
N CYS A 234 7.64 5.33 8.86
CA CYS A 234 8.01 6.71 9.18
C CYS A 234 8.81 7.35 8.03
N PRO A 235 8.89 8.71 7.95
CA PRO A 235 9.61 9.40 6.88
C PRO A 235 11.08 8.97 6.72
N ARG A 236 11.75 8.59 7.79
CA ARG A 236 13.12 8.05 7.77
C ARG A 236 13.19 6.71 7.02
N LEU A 237 12.24 5.82 7.28
CA LEU A 237 12.16 4.52 6.61
C LEU A 237 11.78 4.69 5.14
N ALA A 238 10.86 5.59 4.81
CA ALA A 238 10.51 5.91 3.43
C ALA A 238 11.72 6.39 2.60
N ARG A 239 12.62 7.21 3.20
CA ARG A 239 13.87 7.60 2.54
C ARG A 239 14.82 6.41 2.30
N ARG A 240 14.85 5.44 3.23
CA ARG A 240 15.63 4.19 3.03
C ARG A 240 15.05 3.33 1.90
N VAL A 241 13.72 3.28 1.77
CA VAL A 241 13.06 2.62 0.63
C VAL A 241 13.47 3.30 -0.67
N ALA A 242 13.37 4.62 -0.75
CA ALA A 242 13.73 5.38 -1.95
C ALA A 242 15.20 5.19 -2.35
N ALA A 243 16.11 5.05 -1.40
CA ALA A 243 17.53 4.82 -1.66
C ALA A 243 17.83 3.48 -2.37
N CYS A 244 16.86 2.57 -2.47
CA CYS A 244 17.00 1.32 -3.21
C CYS A 244 16.75 1.48 -4.72
N PHE A 245 16.35 2.68 -5.19
CA PHE A 245 16.02 2.96 -6.59
C PHE A 245 16.91 4.06 -7.15
N PRO A 246 17.33 3.98 -8.42
CA PRO A 246 18.21 5.00 -9.02
C PRO A 246 17.50 6.33 -9.30
N HIS A 247 16.19 6.30 -9.51
CA HIS A 247 15.37 7.44 -9.92
C HIS A 247 14.17 7.66 -9.00
N ALA A 248 14.42 7.66 -7.69
CA ALA A 248 13.36 7.87 -6.70
C ALA A 248 13.35 9.30 -6.15
N GLU A 249 12.15 9.83 -5.97
CA GLU A 249 11.89 11.01 -5.15
C GLU A 249 11.04 10.64 -3.93
N VAL A 250 11.18 11.40 -2.85
CA VAL A 250 10.41 11.21 -1.63
C VAL A 250 9.55 12.43 -1.38
N VAL A 251 8.27 12.20 -1.18
CA VAL A 251 7.33 13.21 -0.68
C VAL A 251 6.93 12.83 0.74
N VAL A 252 6.99 13.80 1.66
CA VAL A 252 6.46 13.66 3.02
C VAL A 252 5.35 14.68 3.19
N GLN A 253 4.11 14.20 3.34
CA GLN A 253 2.93 15.05 3.51
C GLN A 253 2.78 15.47 4.96
N PRO A 254 2.84 16.78 5.28
CA PRO A 254 2.59 17.28 6.63
C PRO A 254 1.18 16.90 7.11
N GLY A 255 1.04 16.56 8.39
CA GLY A 255 -0.26 16.25 8.99
C GLY A 255 -0.90 14.93 8.56
N ALA A 256 -0.31 14.23 7.61
CA ALA A 256 -0.82 12.93 7.17
C ALA A 256 -0.15 11.76 7.90
N ALA A 257 -0.88 10.65 8.04
CA ALA A 257 -0.38 9.37 8.53
C ALA A 257 -0.44 8.31 7.41
N HIS A 258 -1.00 7.14 7.69
CA HIS A 258 -0.96 5.98 6.79
C HIS A 258 -1.87 6.09 5.56
N TYR A 259 -2.89 6.96 5.62
CA TYR A 259 -3.88 7.17 4.56
C TYR A 259 -3.87 8.62 4.07
N PRO A 260 -2.78 9.08 3.41
CA PRO A 260 -2.58 10.51 3.12
C PRO A 260 -3.67 11.13 2.25
N TRP A 261 -4.38 10.34 1.43
CA TRP A 261 -5.50 10.81 0.60
C TRP A 261 -6.78 11.10 1.41
N LEU A 262 -6.88 10.57 2.66
CA LEU A 262 -7.97 10.89 3.58
C LEU A 262 -7.61 12.12 4.41
N ASP A 263 -6.34 12.28 4.76
CA ASP A 263 -5.86 13.30 5.67
C ASP A 263 -5.82 14.69 5.02
N ASP A 264 -5.28 14.79 3.81
CA ASP A 264 -5.33 15.99 2.95
C ASP A 264 -5.45 15.55 1.48
N PRO A 265 -6.69 15.36 0.98
CA PRO A 265 -6.94 14.91 -0.38
C PRO A 265 -6.39 15.83 -1.46
N GLU A 266 -6.40 17.15 -1.22
CA GLU A 266 -5.94 18.14 -2.20
C GLU A 266 -4.43 18.06 -2.39
N GLU A 267 -3.66 18.05 -1.30
CA GLU A 267 -2.20 17.92 -1.36
C GLU A 267 -1.80 16.58 -1.96
N PHE A 268 -2.43 15.47 -1.53
CA PHE A 268 -2.17 14.16 -2.08
C PHE A 268 -2.40 14.13 -3.60
N ARG A 269 -3.59 14.53 -4.05
CA ARG A 269 -3.95 14.58 -5.48
C ARG A 269 -2.97 15.42 -6.28
N ARG A 270 -2.65 16.64 -5.80
CA ARG A 270 -1.71 17.56 -6.46
C ARG A 270 -0.34 16.94 -6.67
N ARG A 271 0.19 16.25 -5.65
CA ARG A 271 1.51 15.58 -5.71
C ARG A 271 1.51 14.39 -6.65
N ILE A 272 0.48 13.54 -6.57
CA ILE A 272 0.39 12.35 -7.42
C ILE A 272 0.19 12.76 -8.88
N ALA A 273 -0.75 13.68 -9.18
CA ALA A 273 -0.95 14.16 -10.54
C ALA A 273 0.32 14.81 -11.11
N GLY A 274 0.97 15.69 -10.33
CA GLY A 274 2.22 16.33 -10.75
C GLY A 274 3.38 15.35 -11.01
N PHE A 275 3.41 14.18 -10.37
CA PHE A 275 4.36 13.11 -10.68
C PHE A 275 3.99 12.36 -11.97
N LEU A 276 2.71 12.08 -12.16
CA LEU A 276 2.20 11.34 -13.31
C LEU A 276 2.25 12.14 -14.62
N ASP A 277 2.31 13.46 -14.57
CA ASP A 277 2.29 14.36 -15.74
C ASP A 277 3.71 14.68 -16.28
N ARG A 278 4.76 14.16 -15.65
CA ARG A 278 6.18 14.30 -16.07
C ARG A 278 6.60 13.18 -17.07
#